data_20577804f6142f432bf0a021bf1d7f60
#
_entry.id   20577804f6142f432bf0a021bf1d7f60
#
_cell.length_a   1.000
_cell.length_b   1.000
_cell.length_c   1.000
_cell.angle_alpha   90.00
_cell.angle_beta   90.00
_cell.angle_gamma   90.00
#
_symmetry.space_group_name_H-M   'P 1'
#
loop_
_entity.id
_entity.type
_entity.pdbx_description
1 polymer ?
#
loop_
_entity_poly.entity_id
_entity_poly.type
_entity_poly.pdbx_seq_one_letter_code
_entity_poly.pdbx_strand_id
1 'polypeptide(L)'
;MRLSLLSILPLAFLFSSCGNGSEQVTLEINLVHNGIPFEVGETLYKGDTAIKFELIHFYLSEIALGAEVKESVVFVNAQDSASMHYTLPLSKKVDQFSFGMGVDSLNNMQDPTSFDSNHPLSSANAMYWSWATMYRFFKIDGRVNATGSIGVDDQLLAWHTGKNALYRTKETNINIKPGAHLVLTFDIAELYSGVSLATETMTHSMVDDYAIAVKLSDNLPAAFSLSVQ
;
A
#
# COMPACT_ATOMS: atom_id res chain seq x y z
N MET A 1 3.71 -79.73 26.88
CA MET A 1 3.17 -78.36 27.05
C MET A 1 3.86 -77.48 26.02
N ARG A 2 3.22 -77.19 24.89
CA ARG A 2 3.78 -76.35 23.83
C ARG A 2 3.14 -74.97 23.93
N LEU A 3 3.93 -73.94 24.22
CA LEU A 3 3.50 -72.55 24.20
C LEU A 3 3.57 -72.05 22.76
N SER A 4 2.46 -71.64 22.23
CA SER A 4 2.39 -70.90 20.95
C SER A 4 2.56 -69.44 21.20
N LEU A 5 3.64 -68.85 20.69
CA LEU A 5 3.81 -67.37 20.66
C LEU A 5 2.92 -66.80 19.54
N LEU A 6 1.99 -65.93 19.95
CA LEU A 6 1.18 -65.14 19.04
C LEU A 6 1.93 -63.84 18.71
N SER A 7 2.39 -63.77 17.48
CA SER A 7 3.05 -62.57 16.93
C SER A 7 2.03 -61.49 16.61
N ILE A 8 2.04 -60.40 17.37
CA ILE A 8 1.22 -59.22 17.08
C ILE A 8 2.02 -58.32 16.13
N LEU A 9 1.57 -58.21 14.90
CA LEU A 9 2.13 -57.31 13.91
C LEU A 9 1.56 -55.87 14.15
N PRO A 10 2.37 -54.81 14.38
CA PRO A 10 1.84 -53.47 14.52
C PRO A 10 1.42 -52.94 13.14
N LEU A 11 0.12 -52.62 12.99
CA LEU A 11 -0.44 -51.97 11.84
C LEU A 11 -0.02 -50.46 11.91
N ALA A 12 1.00 -50.12 11.12
CA ALA A 12 1.43 -48.73 10.96
C ALA A 12 0.39 -47.96 10.15
N PHE A 13 -0.39 -47.15 10.79
CA PHE A 13 -1.22 -46.14 10.13
C PHE A 13 -0.32 -45.05 9.56
N LEU A 14 -0.11 -45.09 8.26
CA LEU A 14 0.47 -43.99 7.51
C LEU A 14 -0.59 -42.90 7.42
N PHE A 15 -0.53 -41.91 8.33
CA PHE A 15 -1.23 -40.67 8.13
C PHE A 15 -0.56 -39.92 6.95
N SER A 16 -1.13 -40.07 5.75
CA SER A 16 -0.89 -39.14 4.67
C SER A 16 -1.40 -37.77 5.13
N SER A 17 -0.48 -36.94 5.66
CA SER A 17 -0.72 -35.51 5.75
C SER A 17 -0.84 -34.99 4.32
N CYS A 18 -2.08 -34.87 3.82
CA CYS A 18 -2.36 -34.00 2.70
C CYS A 18 -1.94 -32.60 3.15
N GLY A 19 -0.77 -32.17 2.73
CA GLY A 19 -0.40 -30.75 2.84
C GLY A 19 -1.40 -29.96 2.01
N ASN A 20 -2.41 -29.38 2.64
CA ASN A 20 -3.17 -28.29 2.05
C ASN A 20 -2.15 -27.20 1.77
N GLY A 21 -1.79 -27.03 0.50
CA GLY A 21 -1.08 -25.83 0.06
C GLY A 21 -1.83 -24.63 0.64
N SER A 22 -1.14 -23.60 1.12
CA SER A 22 -1.79 -22.46 1.75
C SER A 22 -2.82 -21.89 0.77
N GLU A 23 -4.10 -21.86 1.19
CA GLU A 23 -5.18 -21.26 0.40
C GLU A 23 -5.14 -19.74 0.51
N GLN A 24 -3.95 -19.15 0.47
CA GLN A 24 -3.71 -17.73 0.64
C GLN A 24 -2.46 -17.29 -0.12
N VAL A 25 -2.35 -16.02 -0.38
CA VAL A 25 -1.16 -15.33 -0.88
C VAL A 25 -0.73 -14.27 0.12
N THR A 26 0.55 -13.95 0.14
CA THR A 26 1.05 -12.79 0.88
C THR A 26 1.22 -11.61 -0.07
N LEU A 27 0.88 -10.41 0.39
CA LEU A 27 1.10 -9.15 -0.31
C LEU A 27 2.01 -8.29 0.56
N GLU A 28 3.18 -7.97 0.04
CA GLU A 28 4.15 -7.05 0.63
C GLU A 28 4.15 -5.75 -0.16
N ILE A 29 4.16 -4.61 0.53
CA ILE A 29 4.28 -3.28 -0.08
C ILE A 29 5.70 -2.78 0.16
N ASN A 30 6.41 -2.42 -0.91
CA ASN A 30 7.76 -1.91 -0.83
C ASN A 30 7.84 -0.48 -1.34
N LEU A 31 8.62 0.36 -0.64
CA LEU A 31 8.93 1.72 -1.07
C LEU A 31 10.26 1.76 -1.79
N VAL A 32 10.28 2.42 -2.94
CA VAL A 32 11.51 2.70 -3.68
C VAL A 32 11.54 4.14 -4.17
N HIS A 33 12.72 4.63 -4.45
CA HIS A 33 12.96 5.91 -5.11
C HIS A 33 13.89 5.67 -6.30
N ASN A 34 13.38 5.84 -7.52
CA ASN A 34 14.06 5.43 -8.76
C ASN A 34 14.49 3.95 -8.74
N GLY A 35 13.61 3.06 -8.25
CA GLY A 35 13.87 1.63 -8.15
C GLY A 35 14.78 1.20 -7.00
N ILE A 36 15.30 2.11 -6.19
CA ILE A 36 16.18 1.82 -5.04
C ILE A 36 15.35 1.86 -3.76
N PRO A 37 15.35 0.79 -2.94
CA PRO A 37 14.67 0.79 -1.64
C PRO A 37 15.16 1.92 -0.75
N PHE A 38 14.25 2.54 0.01
CA PHE A 38 14.58 3.56 0.99
C PHE A 38 13.65 3.46 2.20
N GLU A 39 14.09 4.04 3.32
CA GLU A 39 13.28 4.17 4.53
C GLU A 39 12.79 5.62 4.70
N VAL A 40 11.59 5.78 5.27
CA VAL A 40 11.06 7.10 5.62
C VAL A 40 12.02 7.78 6.61
N GLY A 41 12.39 9.01 6.31
CA GLY A 41 13.41 9.76 7.07
C GLY A 41 14.79 9.82 6.42
N GLU A 42 15.05 9.00 5.41
CA GLU A 42 16.28 9.11 4.61
C GLU A 42 16.27 10.35 3.70
N THR A 43 17.46 10.87 3.42
CA THR A 43 17.62 11.94 2.44
C THR A 43 17.85 11.34 1.06
N LEU A 44 16.96 11.67 0.15
CA LEU A 44 16.97 11.27 -1.25
C LEU A 44 17.37 12.46 -2.13
N TYR A 45 17.68 12.18 -3.41
CA TYR A 45 18.13 13.24 -4.31
C TYR A 45 17.43 13.17 -5.67
N LYS A 46 17.06 14.34 -6.20
CA LYS A 46 16.67 14.57 -7.59
C LYS A 46 17.59 15.63 -8.19
N GLY A 47 18.64 15.18 -8.88
CA GLY A 47 19.75 16.07 -9.22
C GLY A 47 20.41 16.62 -7.96
N ASP A 48 20.57 17.93 -7.87
CA ASP A 48 21.14 18.61 -6.70
C ASP A 48 20.12 18.90 -5.58
N THR A 49 18.84 18.60 -5.80
CA THR A 49 17.79 18.85 -4.82
C THR A 49 17.70 17.67 -3.83
N ALA A 50 17.92 17.96 -2.56
CA ALA A 50 17.69 17.01 -1.48
C ALA A 50 16.20 16.96 -1.10
N ILE A 51 15.68 15.77 -0.86
CA ILE A 51 14.31 15.50 -0.46
C ILE A 51 14.36 14.57 0.74
N LYS A 52 13.56 14.85 1.76
CA LYS A 52 13.38 13.97 2.91
C LYS A 52 11.89 13.78 3.16
N PHE A 53 11.38 12.58 2.93
CA PHE A 53 10.04 12.22 3.32
C PHE A 53 10.04 11.85 4.81
N GLU A 54 9.25 12.57 5.61
CA GLU A 54 9.18 12.38 7.06
C GLU A 54 7.94 11.57 7.47
N LEU A 55 6.93 11.50 6.57
CA LEU A 55 5.72 10.71 6.73
C LEU A 55 5.20 10.30 5.36
N ILE A 56 4.85 9.02 5.23
CA ILE A 56 4.17 8.48 4.04
C ILE A 56 3.02 7.60 4.54
N HIS A 57 1.80 8.12 4.45
CA HIS A 57 0.57 7.40 4.74
C HIS A 57 -0.32 7.40 3.51
N PHE A 58 -0.97 6.28 3.22
CA PHE A 58 -1.92 6.21 2.11
C PHE A 58 -2.94 5.09 2.29
N TYR A 59 -3.99 5.15 1.50
CA TYR A 59 -4.98 4.09 1.39
C TYR A 59 -4.84 3.34 0.07
N LEU A 60 -5.00 2.02 0.14
CA LEU A 60 -5.38 1.19 -0.99
C LEU A 60 -6.76 0.61 -0.71
N SER A 61 -7.58 0.49 -1.75
CA SER A 61 -8.94 -0.04 -1.61
C SER A 61 -9.26 -1.03 -2.72
N GLU A 62 -10.32 -1.80 -2.51
CA GLU A 62 -10.82 -2.78 -3.48
C GLU A 62 -9.71 -3.70 -4.01
N ILE A 63 -8.80 -4.14 -3.11
CA ILE A 63 -7.74 -5.08 -3.48
C ILE A 63 -8.38 -6.40 -3.89
N ALA A 64 -8.25 -6.78 -5.17
CA ALA A 64 -8.90 -7.93 -5.74
C ALA A 64 -7.93 -8.91 -6.39
N LEU A 65 -8.24 -10.19 -6.24
CA LEU A 65 -7.60 -11.33 -6.90
C LEU A 65 -8.59 -11.95 -7.88
N GLY A 66 -8.37 -11.75 -9.18
CA GLY A 66 -9.39 -12.00 -10.19
C GLY A 66 -10.58 -11.06 -10.01
N ALA A 67 -11.80 -11.60 -10.05
CA ALA A 67 -13.03 -10.82 -9.88
C ALA A 67 -13.44 -10.63 -8.41
N GLU A 68 -12.68 -11.14 -7.45
CA GLU A 68 -13.06 -11.14 -6.03
C GLU A 68 -12.26 -10.13 -5.23
N VAL A 69 -12.95 -9.15 -4.62
CA VAL A 69 -12.36 -8.21 -3.68
C VAL A 69 -12.00 -8.94 -2.39
N LYS A 70 -10.75 -8.86 -1.97
CA LYS A 70 -10.21 -9.48 -0.76
C LYS A 70 -10.13 -8.51 0.40
N GLU A 71 -9.79 -7.25 0.10
CA GLU A 71 -9.76 -6.17 1.08
C GLU A 71 -10.50 -4.96 0.51
N SER A 72 -11.48 -4.43 1.25
CA SER A 72 -12.23 -3.26 0.82
C SER A 72 -11.43 -1.97 0.95
N VAL A 73 -10.68 -1.84 2.04
CA VAL A 73 -9.77 -0.73 2.27
C VAL A 73 -8.67 -1.15 3.26
N VAL A 74 -7.44 -0.74 2.98
CA VAL A 74 -6.29 -0.89 3.87
C VAL A 74 -5.63 0.46 4.07
N PHE A 75 -5.12 0.69 5.29
CA PHE A 75 -4.32 1.86 5.63
C PHE A 75 -2.85 1.46 5.69
N VAL A 76 -2.03 2.13 4.93
CA VAL A 76 -0.59 1.93 4.88
C VAL A 76 0.10 3.10 5.58
N ASN A 77 0.84 2.78 6.64
CA ASN A 77 1.79 3.65 7.30
C ASN A 77 3.20 3.12 6.98
N ALA A 78 3.93 3.78 6.12
CA ALA A 78 5.24 3.31 5.67
C ALA A 78 6.31 3.25 6.77
N GLN A 79 6.03 3.77 7.97
CA GLN A 79 6.89 3.70 9.15
C GLN A 79 6.53 2.52 10.06
N ASP A 80 5.45 1.78 9.73
CA ASP A 80 4.99 0.59 10.44
C ASP A 80 5.01 -0.62 9.50
N SER A 81 6.00 -1.48 9.65
CA SER A 81 6.17 -2.67 8.82
C SER A 81 4.95 -3.60 8.84
N ALA A 82 4.17 -3.62 9.93
CA ALA A 82 2.97 -4.46 10.01
C ALA A 82 1.90 -4.00 9.02
N SER A 83 1.80 -2.70 8.74
CA SER A 83 0.88 -2.12 7.76
C SER A 83 1.32 -2.29 6.30
N MET A 84 2.49 -2.86 6.09
CA MET A 84 3.06 -3.12 4.75
C MET A 84 2.87 -4.58 4.30
N HIS A 85 2.26 -5.44 5.14
CA HIS A 85 2.12 -6.87 4.87
C HIS A 85 0.68 -7.34 5.08
N TYR A 86 0.14 -8.03 4.09
CA TYR A 86 -1.22 -8.55 4.10
C TYR A 86 -1.23 -10.02 3.70
N THR A 87 -2.21 -10.75 4.21
CA THR A 87 -2.49 -12.14 3.82
C THR A 87 -3.88 -12.18 3.19
N LEU A 88 -3.93 -12.54 1.92
CA LEU A 88 -5.17 -12.56 1.13
C LEU A 88 -5.59 -14.00 0.83
N PRO A 89 -6.84 -14.38 1.05
CA PRO A 89 -7.32 -15.73 0.75
C PRO A 89 -7.34 -15.97 -0.77
N LEU A 90 -6.76 -17.09 -1.20
CA LEU A 90 -6.77 -17.54 -2.60
C LEU A 90 -6.75 -19.05 -2.67
N SER A 91 -7.86 -19.69 -3.05
CA SER A 91 -7.99 -21.16 -3.14
C SER A 91 -7.71 -21.73 -4.53
N LYS A 92 -7.69 -20.89 -5.56
CA LYS A 92 -7.42 -21.27 -6.95
C LYS A 92 -6.64 -20.19 -7.68
N LYS A 93 -5.92 -20.62 -8.72
CA LYS A 93 -5.18 -19.69 -9.60
C LYS A 93 -6.11 -18.63 -10.20
N VAL A 94 -5.60 -17.40 -10.23
CA VAL A 94 -6.16 -16.26 -10.96
C VAL A 94 -5.12 -15.65 -11.88
N ASP A 95 -5.53 -14.81 -12.82
CA ASP A 95 -4.66 -14.17 -13.82
C ASP A 95 -4.75 -12.64 -13.80
N GLN A 96 -5.33 -12.09 -12.74
CA GLN A 96 -5.52 -10.65 -12.59
C GLN A 96 -5.36 -10.23 -11.13
N PHE A 97 -4.73 -9.08 -10.93
CA PHE A 97 -4.70 -8.33 -9.68
C PHE A 97 -5.16 -6.90 -9.95
N SER A 98 -6.03 -6.38 -9.10
CA SER A 98 -6.47 -4.99 -9.20
C SER A 98 -6.63 -4.35 -7.83
N PHE A 99 -6.49 -3.03 -7.78
CA PHE A 99 -6.68 -2.24 -6.57
C PHE A 99 -6.98 -0.78 -6.90
N GLY A 100 -7.56 -0.10 -5.96
CA GLY A 100 -7.74 1.35 -5.96
C GLY A 100 -6.67 2.06 -5.16
N MET A 101 -6.26 3.22 -5.61
CA MET A 101 -5.32 4.12 -4.93
C MET A 101 -6.11 5.27 -4.32
N GLY A 102 -6.25 5.22 -3.00
CA GLY A 102 -7.14 6.07 -2.21
C GLY A 102 -8.31 5.31 -1.62
N VAL A 103 -9.37 6.03 -1.31
CA VAL A 103 -10.62 5.50 -0.73
C VAL A 103 -11.74 5.64 -1.77
N ASP A 104 -12.42 4.54 -2.07
CA ASP A 104 -13.56 4.55 -2.99
C ASP A 104 -14.69 5.47 -2.49
N SER A 105 -15.61 5.84 -3.36
CA SER A 105 -16.61 6.87 -3.07
C SER A 105 -17.58 6.51 -1.94
N LEU A 106 -17.88 5.23 -1.72
CA LEU A 106 -18.79 4.78 -0.66
C LEU A 106 -18.09 4.85 0.69
N ASN A 107 -16.88 4.35 0.77
CA ASN A 107 -16.06 4.40 1.98
C ASN A 107 -15.62 5.84 2.31
N ASN A 108 -15.35 6.67 1.31
CA ASN A 108 -14.92 8.06 1.52
C ASN A 108 -15.99 8.94 2.20
N MET A 109 -17.26 8.58 2.11
CA MET A 109 -18.37 9.30 2.76
C MET A 109 -18.63 8.87 4.20
N GLN A 110 -17.94 7.87 4.72
CA GLN A 110 -18.19 7.34 6.05
C GLN A 110 -17.57 8.23 7.15
N ASP A 111 -18.25 8.30 8.30
CA ASP A 111 -17.77 9.04 9.45
C ASP A 111 -16.62 8.27 10.14
N PRO A 112 -15.39 8.83 10.23
CA PRO A 112 -14.26 8.17 10.86
C PRO A 112 -14.46 7.87 12.35
N THR A 113 -15.40 8.54 13.02
CA THR A 113 -15.69 8.32 14.44
C THR A 113 -16.58 7.09 14.68
N SER A 114 -17.18 6.54 13.62
CA SER A 114 -17.98 5.31 13.69
C SER A 114 -17.15 4.04 13.72
N PHE A 115 -15.84 4.14 13.51
CA PHE A 115 -14.93 2.99 13.43
C PHE A 115 -14.09 2.83 14.70
N ASP A 116 -13.84 1.58 15.07
CA ASP A 116 -12.88 1.24 16.12
C ASP A 116 -11.46 1.68 15.73
N SER A 117 -10.61 1.89 16.73
CA SER A 117 -9.24 2.43 16.54
C SER A 117 -8.36 1.63 15.58
N ASN A 118 -8.62 0.33 15.41
CA ASN A 118 -7.86 -0.55 14.52
C ASN A 118 -8.41 -0.58 13.09
N HIS A 119 -9.55 0.05 12.84
CA HIS A 119 -10.13 0.07 11.49
C HIS A 119 -9.31 1.01 10.59
N PRO A 120 -9.05 0.66 9.30
CA PRO A 120 -8.32 1.52 8.38
C PRO A 120 -8.86 2.95 8.29
N LEU A 121 -10.18 3.12 8.30
CA LEU A 121 -10.84 4.44 8.21
C LEU A 121 -11.07 5.11 9.58
N SER A 122 -10.48 4.58 10.66
CA SER A 122 -10.62 5.19 11.98
C SER A 122 -10.03 6.59 12.05
N SER A 123 -10.63 7.44 12.86
CA SER A 123 -10.08 8.76 13.21
C SER A 123 -8.69 8.69 13.84
N ALA A 124 -8.32 7.57 14.46
CA ALA A 124 -7.00 7.32 15.06
C ALA A 124 -5.85 7.40 14.03
N ASN A 125 -6.12 7.14 12.74
CA ASN A 125 -5.12 7.21 11.67
C ASN A 125 -4.80 8.64 11.22
N ALA A 126 -5.53 9.65 11.72
CA ALA A 126 -5.35 11.07 11.36
C ALA A 126 -5.36 11.36 9.85
N MET A 127 -6.14 10.57 9.10
CA MET A 127 -6.28 10.69 7.65
C MET A 127 -7.57 11.41 7.23
N TYR A 128 -8.52 11.60 8.13
CA TYR A 128 -9.72 12.37 7.84
C TYR A 128 -9.47 13.85 8.10
N TRP A 129 -9.72 14.68 7.10
CA TRP A 129 -9.49 16.12 7.25
C TRP A 129 -10.75 16.83 7.80
N SER A 130 -11.83 16.74 7.03
CA SER A 130 -13.09 17.38 7.38
C SER A 130 -14.19 16.82 6.49
N TRP A 131 -15.44 17.12 6.86
CA TRP A 131 -16.61 16.79 6.04
C TRP A 131 -16.54 17.39 4.61
N ALA A 132 -15.76 18.45 4.39
CA ALA A 132 -15.65 19.10 3.08
C ALA A 132 -14.66 18.42 2.13
N THR A 133 -13.62 17.77 2.68
CA THR A 133 -12.56 17.11 1.90
C THR A 133 -12.52 15.60 2.10
N MET A 134 -13.22 15.09 3.13
CA MET A 134 -13.27 13.67 3.49
C MET A 134 -11.89 13.11 3.83
N TYR A 135 -11.61 11.83 3.48
CA TYR A 135 -10.31 11.22 3.72
C TYR A 135 -9.24 11.78 2.81
N ARG A 136 -8.03 11.95 3.35
CA ARG A 136 -6.81 12.06 2.54
C ARG A 136 -6.51 10.69 1.96
N PHE A 137 -6.33 10.60 0.66
CA PHE A 137 -5.98 9.35 -0.01
C PHE A 137 -4.51 9.03 0.15
N PHE A 138 -3.70 10.07 -0.02
CA PHE A 138 -2.27 10.08 0.27
C PHE A 138 -1.96 11.29 1.15
N LYS A 139 -1.16 11.07 2.17
CA LYS A 139 -0.61 12.09 3.06
C LYS A 139 0.89 11.85 3.13
N ILE A 140 1.63 12.72 2.46
CA ILE A 140 3.08 12.66 2.37
C ILE A 140 3.61 13.98 2.86
N ASP A 141 4.33 13.96 3.98
CA ASP A 141 4.96 15.13 4.57
C ASP A 141 6.48 15.00 4.53
N GLY A 142 7.17 16.13 4.42
CA GLY A 142 8.62 16.12 4.34
C GLY A 142 9.23 17.49 4.16
N ARG A 143 10.47 17.49 3.64
CA ARG A 143 11.28 18.69 3.39
C ARG A 143 12.00 18.57 2.06
N VAL A 144 12.24 19.73 1.45
CA VAL A 144 12.98 19.86 0.19
C VAL A 144 14.01 20.98 0.33
N ASN A 145 15.20 20.75 -0.18
CA ASN A 145 16.24 21.77 -0.25
C ASN A 145 17.02 21.72 -1.58
N ALA A 146 17.01 22.82 -2.32
CA ALA A 146 17.70 22.93 -3.61
C ALA A 146 19.24 23.00 -3.47
N THR A 147 19.77 23.16 -2.25
CA THR A 147 21.23 23.24 -2.02
C THR A 147 21.88 21.90 -1.68
N GLY A 148 21.11 20.81 -1.72
CA GLY A 148 21.60 19.44 -1.55
C GLY A 148 21.78 18.97 -0.11
N SER A 149 21.31 19.72 0.90
CA SER A 149 21.35 19.29 2.31
C SER A 149 20.06 19.66 3.03
N ILE A 150 19.51 18.74 3.82
CA ILE A 150 18.28 18.95 4.58
C ILE A 150 18.59 19.52 5.96
N GLY A 151 17.92 20.63 6.32
CA GLY A 151 17.95 21.29 7.61
C GLY A 151 16.56 21.56 8.17
N VAL A 152 16.49 22.22 9.33
CA VAL A 152 15.21 22.49 10.01
C VAL A 152 14.42 23.63 9.37
N ASP A 153 15.11 24.54 8.66
CA ASP A 153 14.52 25.73 8.01
C ASP A 153 14.23 25.50 6.52
N ASP A 154 14.25 24.24 6.06
CA ASP A 154 14.01 23.90 4.67
C ASP A 154 12.56 24.06 4.27
N GLN A 155 12.32 24.16 2.97
CA GLN A 155 10.98 24.24 2.42
C GLN A 155 10.18 22.98 2.79
N LEU A 156 9.00 23.18 3.38
CA LEU A 156 8.10 22.09 3.72
C LEU A 156 7.53 21.46 2.44
N LEU A 157 7.39 20.14 2.51
CA LEU A 157 6.68 19.35 1.54
C LEU A 157 5.44 18.77 2.24
N ALA A 158 4.25 19.02 1.67
CA ALA A 158 2.99 18.46 2.15
C ALA A 158 2.08 18.13 0.96
N TRP A 159 2.09 16.89 0.54
CA TRP A 159 1.25 16.38 -0.53
C TRP A 159 0.09 15.57 0.05
N HIS A 160 -1.05 16.23 0.24
CA HIS A 160 -2.25 15.62 0.77
C HIS A 160 -3.32 15.56 -0.33
N THR A 161 -3.42 14.41 -1.00
CA THR A 161 -4.47 14.19 -1.99
C THR A 161 -5.71 13.60 -1.32
N GLY A 162 -6.88 13.88 -1.88
CA GLY A 162 -8.17 13.38 -1.41
C GLY A 162 -9.27 13.81 -2.39
N LYS A 163 -10.52 13.53 -2.10
CA LYS A 163 -11.71 13.69 -2.97
C LYS A 163 -11.86 12.59 -4.01
N ASN A 164 -13.11 12.20 -4.28
CA ASN A 164 -13.45 11.12 -5.21
C ASN A 164 -12.85 11.30 -6.62
N ALA A 165 -12.73 12.54 -7.10
CA ALA A 165 -12.16 12.84 -8.42
C ALA A 165 -10.65 12.49 -8.54
N LEU A 166 -9.97 12.32 -7.41
CA LEU A 166 -8.54 11.97 -7.35
C LEU A 166 -8.29 10.48 -7.12
N TYR A 167 -9.35 9.69 -6.98
CA TYR A 167 -9.26 8.22 -6.91
C TYR A 167 -8.78 7.65 -8.22
N ARG A 168 -7.82 6.74 -8.18
CA ARG A 168 -7.31 6.04 -9.35
C ARG A 168 -7.34 4.54 -9.10
N THR A 169 -7.40 3.76 -10.17
CA THR A 169 -7.37 2.29 -10.12
C THR A 169 -6.25 1.76 -10.98
N LYS A 170 -5.76 0.60 -10.63
CA LYS A 170 -4.81 -0.16 -11.46
C LYS A 170 -5.22 -1.61 -11.54
N GLU A 171 -5.11 -2.16 -12.72
CA GLU A 171 -5.29 -3.56 -13.02
C GLU A 171 -4.02 -4.10 -13.68
N THR A 172 -3.61 -5.29 -13.27
CA THR A 172 -2.42 -5.96 -13.80
C THR A 172 -2.78 -7.39 -14.15
N ASN A 173 -2.58 -7.78 -15.42
CA ASN A 173 -2.69 -9.15 -15.86
C ASN A 173 -1.43 -9.92 -15.44
N ILE A 174 -1.57 -10.78 -14.44
CA ILE A 174 -0.47 -11.52 -13.85
C ILE A 174 -0.98 -12.84 -13.26
N ASN A 175 -0.24 -13.92 -13.48
CA ASN A 175 -0.59 -15.23 -12.97
C ASN A 175 -0.27 -15.36 -11.48
N ILE A 176 -1.30 -15.60 -10.66
CA ILE A 176 -1.17 -15.75 -9.22
C ILE A 176 -1.74 -17.11 -8.81
N LYS A 177 -0.95 -17.87 -8.07
CA LYS A 177 -1.35 -19.19 -7.52
C LYS A 177 -1.45 -19.09 -6.00
N PRO A 178 -2.24 -19.97 -5.36
CA PRO A 178 -2.18 -20.14 -3.91
C PRO A 178 -0.73 -20.37 -3.45
N GLY A 179 -0.34 -19.70 -2.37
CA GLY A 179 1.03 -19.74 -1.83
C GLY A 179 2.00 -18.71 -2.44
N ALA A 180 1.59 -17.95 -3.45
CA ALA A 180 2.46 -16.93 -4.06
C ALA A 180 2.74 -15.77 -3.07
N HIS A 181 3.93 -15.19 -3.23
CA HIS A 181 4.32 -13.93 -2.61
C HIS A 181 4.22 -12.80 -3.64
N LEU A 182 3.34 -11.83 -3.38
CA LEU A 182 3.12 -10.65 -4.21
C LEU A 182 3.89 -9.48 -3.63
N VAL A 183 4.65 -8.79 -4.46
CA VAL A 183 5.35 -7.56 -4.07
C VAL A 183 4.78 -6.39 -4.87
N LEU A 184 4.07 -5.50 -4.16
CA LEU A 184 3.55 -4.25 -4.69
C LEU A 184 4.56 -3.14 -4.38
N THR A 185 5.30 -2.72 -5.38
CA THR A 185 6.32 -1.69 -5.25
C THR A 185 5.73 -0.32 -5.53
N PHE A 186 5.91 0.62 -4.61
CA PHE A 186 5.57 2.03 -4.77
C PHE A 186 6.84 2.84 -5.00
N ASP A 187 7.08 3.29 -6.24
CA ASP A 187 8.19 4.19 -6.58
C ASP A 187 7.74 5.64 -6.40
N ILE A 188 8.21 6.25 -5.31
CA ILE A 188 7.83 7.62 -4.98
C ILE A 188 8.39 8.64 -5.97
N ALA A 189 9.47 8.32 -6.71
CA ALA A 189 10.01 9.20 -7.74
C ALA A 189 9.04 9.35 -8.92
N GLU A 190 8.35 8.28 -9.27
CA GLU A 190 7.29 8.30 -10.29
C GLU A 190 6.07 9.10 -9.83
N LEU A 191 5.71 9.04 -8.53
CA LEU A 191 4.60 9.83 -7.99
C LEU A 191 4.75 11.33 -8.27
N TYR A 192 5.94 11.88 -8.09
CA TYR A 192 6.18 13.30 -8.32
C TYR A 192 6.85 13.60 -9.67
N SER A 193 6.73 12.69 -10.63
CA SER A 193 7.14 12.95 -12.02
C SER A 193 6.41 14.18 -12.58
N GLY A 194 7.15 15.14 -13.14
CA GLY A 194 6.57 16.39 -13.65
C GLY A 194 6.12 17.39 -12.59
N VAL A 195 6.31 17.10 -11.28
CA VAL A 195 6.08 18.06 -10.18
C VAL A 195 7.36 18.85 -9.91
N SER A 196 7.21 20.18 -9.78
CA SER A 196 8.31 21.10 -9.46
C SER A 196 8.58 21.11 -7.97
N LEU A 197 9.71 20.55 -7.54
CA LEU A 197 10.13 20.58 -6.13
C LEU A 197 10.52 22.00 -5.63
N ALA A 198 10.61 22.99 -6.53
CA ALA A 198 10.86 24.37 -6.14
C ALA A 198 9.57 25.16 -5.83
N THR A 199 8.42 24.76 -6.44
CA THR A 199 7.19 25.57 -6.38
C THR A 199 5.93 24.78 -6.10
N GLU A 200 5.93 23.45 -6.27
CA GLU A 200 4.78 22.59 -6.11
C GLU A 200 4.94 21.63 -4.93
N THR A 201 5.43 22.14 -3.80
CA THR A 201 5.71 21.32 -2.61
C THR A 201 4.52 21.15 -1.69
N MET A 202 3.43 21.89 -1.92
CA MET A 202 2.25 21.84 -1.04
C MET A 202 0.96 21.67 -1.82
N THR A 203 0.14 20.69 -1.43
CA THR A 203 -1.25 20.58 -1.84
C THR A 203 -2.08 19.93 -0.74
N HIS A 204 -3.26 20.47 -0.55
CA HIS A 204 -4.29 19.91 0.34
C HIS A 204 -5.57 19.58 -0.45
N SER A 205 -5.47 19.45 -1.76
CA SER A 205 -6.61 19.25 -2.69
C SER A 205 -7.65 20.36 -2.64
N MET A 206 -7.22 21.56 -2.28
CA MET A 206 -8.05 22.75 -2.27
C MET A 206 -8.03 23.45 -3.64
N VAL A 207 -8.86 24.48 -3.82
CA VAL A 207 -9.03 25.13 -5.13
C VAL A 207 -7.70 25.68 -5.68
N ASP A 208 -6.91 26.33 -4.82
CA ASP A 208 -5.68 27.01 -5.23
C ASP A 208 -4.50 26.05 -5.54
N ASP A 209 -4.53 24.84 -4.98
CA ASP A 209 -3.46 23.84 -5.11
C ASP A 209 -3.92 22.53 -5.78
N TYR A 210 -5.17 22.48 -6.25
CA TYR A 210 -5.78 21.27 -6.80
C TYR A 210 -5.06 20.70 -8.00
N ALA A 211 -4.44 21.54 -8.82
CA ALA A 211 -3.68 21.09 -9.99
C ALA A 211 -2.49 20.22 -9.61
N ILE A 212 -1.83 20.48 -8.46
CA ILE A 212 -0.75 19.63 -7.94
C ILE A 212 -1.30 18.28 -7.50
N ALA A 213 -2.44 18.27 -6.79
CA ALA A 213 -3.10 17.04 -6.37
C ALA A 213 -3.52 16.17 -7.57
N VAL A 214 -3.99 16.78 -8.65
CA VAL A 214 -4.31 16.08 -9.91
C VAL A 214 -3.06 15.43 -10.52
N LYS A 215 -1.95 16.18 -10.65
CA LYS A 215 -0.68 15.63 -11.18
C LYS A 215 -0.22 14.42 -10.37
N LEU A 216 -0.17 14.55 -9.03
CA LEU A 216 0.22 13.46 -8.15
C LEU A 216 -0.70 12.24 -8.32
N SER A 217 -2.02 12.46 -8.36
CA SER A 217 -2.98 11.37 -8.51
C SER A 217 -2.90 10.69 -9.87
N ASP A 218 -2.68 11.44 -10.94
CA ASP A 218 -2.54 10.90 -12.29
C ASP A 218 -1.26 10.05 -12.46
N ASN A 219 -0.23 10.32 -11.66
CA ASN A 219 1.01 9.56 -11.65
C ASN A 219 0.91 8.23 -10.86
N LEU A 220 -0.07 8.08 -9.96
CA LEU A 220 -0.20 6.89 -9.10
C LEU A 220 -0.20 5.57 -9.89
N PRO A 221 -0.92 5.41 -11.01
CA PRO A 221 -0.89 4.15 -11.75
C PRO A 221 0.49 3.77 -12.29
N ALA A 222 1.35 4.76 -12.60
CA ALA A 222 2.73 4.52 -13.01
C ALA A 222 3.64 4.23 -11.80
N ALA A 223 3.38 4.90 -10.67
CA ALA A 223 4.17 4.76 -9.45
C ALA A 223 4.06 3.38 -8.78
N PHE A 224 2.98 2.63 -9.01
CA PHE A 224 2.83 1.28 -8.48
C PHE A 224 3.15 0.22 -9.52
N SER A 225 3.92 -0.79 -9.16
CA SER A 225 4.19 -1.99 -9.96
C SER A 225 4.02 -3.24 -9.11
N LEU A 226 3.62 -4.36 -9.74
CA LEU A 226 3.40 -5.65 -9.08
C LEU A 226 4.33 -6.71 -9.66
N SER A 227 4.94 -7.50 -8.79
CA SER A 227 5.65 -8.73 -9.14
C SER A 227 5.18 -9.91 -8.31
N VAL A 228 5.38 -11.12 -8.82
CA VAL A 228 5.09 -12.40 -8.13
C VAL A 228 6.41 -13.13 -7.97
N GLN A 229 6.70 -13.59 -6.76
CA GLN A 229 7.87 -14.36 -6.39
C GLN A 229 7.50 -15.80 -6.02
#